data_42ca60e63b07858ab94ca5e9a4cfe57a
#
_entry.id   42ca60e63b07858ab94ca5e9a4cfe57a
#
_cell.length_a   1.000
_cell.length_b   1.000
_cell.length_c   1.000
_cell.angle_alpha   90.00
_cell.angle_beta   90.00
_cell.angle_gamma   90.00
#
_symmetry.space_group_name_H-M   'P 1'
#
loop_
_entity.id
_entity.type
_entity.pdbx_description
1 polymer ?
#
loop_
_entity_poly.entity_id
_entity_poly.type
_entity_poly.pdbx_seq_one_letter_code
_entity_poly.pdbx_strand_id
1 'polypeptide(L)'
;MTTQTASPELLKKVQSNFIGLDTVYTLADGRKTKRIYLDSTASTLMMGAAHDILESFLDHYANSHSTLHFSAKISTQVYGWAHERILSFLKADPETYTCFFTGSGATAGLNRIARVFRDFRPEKDVAFVSLMEHHSNDLPHRKHAGEVIHIPLDSHTGNQPGCMNLEALENKLQEYQDRINYVAVTGVSNVTGIINPVNDIAKLAHKYGALILIDGAQMAAHLPIQLSGHDDPDCNIDAFVFSGHKTYVPGSPGVVVCRKDILKAIEPEEVGGGMVDDVFVDRYIVKDYFPDREEAGTPNIPGAIALATALEVLERIGMDYILEEETILIEDALERMKHIPDIVIYGETDCNICPRAGSISFNIKGMHHGLTAAILNDYFNIAVRNECFCAHPYVKEMILDDMLVASESMTDEELENDYKLIAGMVRASFGIYNTSNDVDALIDALKEVVSRKDELTQNYHVDASPDYVHNTFEMDAKNRFSVPEFVDQYMTK
;
A
#
# COMPACT_ATOMS: atom_id res chain seq x y z
N MET A 1 2.25 -30.09 3.79
CA MET A 1 2.67 -28.70 3.94
C MET A 1 3.61 -28.62 5.11
N THR A 2 4.89 -28.35 4.90
CA THR A 2 5.83 -28.09 6.00
C THR A 2 5.44 -26.73 6.58
N THR A 3 4.92 -26.70 7.79
CA THR A 3 4.77 -25.47 8.56
C THR A 3 6.13 -24.80 8.63
N GLN A 4 6.27 -23.67 7.96
CA GLN A 4 7.48 -22.87 7.98
C GLN A 4 7.63 -22.39 9.42
N THR A 5 8.72 -22.81 10.08
CA THR A 5 8.98 -22.44 11.47
C THR A 5 9.33 -20.96 11.51
N ALA A 6 8.57 -20.18 12.29
CA ALA A 6 8.86 -18.78 12.59
C ALA A 6 10.33 -18.58 12.94
N SER A 7 10.97 -17.53 12.42
CA SER A 7 12.37 -17.24 12.68
C SER A 7 12.57 -15.87 13.37
N PRO A 8 12.38 -15.81 14.72
CA PRO A 8 12.58 -14.59 15.50
C PRO A 8 13.98 -13.99 15.35
N GLU A 9 15.00 -14.83 15.23
CA GLU A 9 16.38 -14.37 15.04
C GLU A 9 16.57 -13.70 13.68
N LEU A 10 15.95 -14.25 12.63
CA LEU A 10 15.99 -13.66 11.30
C LEU A 10 15.23 -12.33 11.27
N LEU A 11 14.06 -12.26 11.93
CA LEU A 11 13.30 -11.01 12.06
C LEU A 11 14.17 -9.91 12.69
N LYS A 12 14.79 -10.17 13.84
CA LYS A 12 15.67 -9.18 14.52
C LYS A 12 16.84 -8.74 13.65
N LYS A 13 17.45 -9.66 12.90
CA LYS A 13 18.52 -9.33 11.96
C LYS A 13 18.04 -8.44 10.84
N VAL A 14 16.87 -8.71 10.29
CA VAL A 14 16.27 -7.92 9.19
C VAL A 14 15.80 -6.55 9.69
N GLN A 15 15.15 -6.47 10.85
CA GLN A 15 14.68 -5.22 11.47
C GLN A 15 15.78 -4.17 11.61
N SER A 16 17.01 -4.57 11.91
CA SER A 16 18.16 -3.66 12.06
C SER A 16 18.85 -3.31 10.74
N ASN A 17 18.42 -3.88 9.60
CA ASN A 17 19.11 -3.75 8.32
C ASN A 17 18.23 -3.12 7.24
N PHE A 18 17.85 -1.85 7.45
CA PHE A 18 17.16 -1.03 6.46
C PHE A 18 17.94 0.25 6.15
N ILE A 19 18.04 0.58 4.87
CA ILE A 19 18.78 1.77 4.44
C ILE A 19 18.08 3.02 4.96
N GLY A 20 18.84 3.84 5.68
CA GLY A 20 18.37 5.11 6.23
C GLY A 20 17.60 5.02 7.54
N LEU A 21 17.47 3.84 8.16
CA LEU A 21 16.82 3.69 9.48
C LEU A 21 17.53 4.52 10.56
N ASP A 22 18.86 4.56 10.52
CA ASP A 22 19.71 5.28 11.48
C ASP A 22 19.98 6.75 11.13
N THR A 23 19.20 7.33 10.21
CA THR A 23 19.40 8.74 9.82
C THR A 23 19.11 9.68 10.97
N VAL A 24 20.09 10.57 11.30
CA VAL A 24 20.00 11.54 12.38
C VAL A 24 19.63 12.91 11.83
N TYR A 25 18.66 13.58 12.45
CA TYR A 25 18.28 14.95 12.18
C TYR A 25 18.49 15.85 13.41
N THR A 26 18.68 17.15 13.19
CA THR A 26 18.65 18.17 14.24
C THR A 26 17.24 18.70 14.34
N LEU A 27 16.69 18.75 15.54
CA LEU A 27 15.31 19.15 15.83
C LEU A 27 15.20 20.66 16.09
N ALA A 28 13.97 21.16 16.20
CA ALA A 28 13.67 22.57 16.46
C ALA A 28 14.25 23.07 17.80
N ASP A 29 14.41 22.21 18.78
CA ASP A 29 15.05 22.49 20.08
C ASP A 29 16.57 22.28 20.09
N GLY A 30 17.18 21.95 18.96
CA GLY A 30 18.62 21.72 18.79
C GLY A 30 19.11 20.32 19.15
N ARG A 31 18.26 19.44 19.67
CA ARG A 31 18.62 18.03 19.90
C ARG A 31 18.90 17.32 18.57
N LYS A 32 19.74 16.29 18.63
CA LYS A 32 19.99 15.39 17.49
C LYS A 32 19.50 14.00 17.83
N THR A 33 18.58 13.48 17.04
CA THR A 33 17.99 12.16 17.27
C THR A 33 17.95 11.35 15.97
N LYS A 34 17.93 10.03 16.08
CA LYS A 34 17.56 9.16 14.96
C LYS A 34 16.08 9.35 14.63
N ARG A 35 15.73 9.27 13.34
CA ARG A 35 14.33 9.34 12.95
C ARG A 35 13.58 8.08 13.40
N ILE A 36 12.32 8.27 13.74
CA ILE A 36 11.35 7.21 13.92
C ILE A 36 10.45 7.24 12.69
N TYR A 37 10.54 6.21 11.85
CA TYR A 37 9.83 6.19 10.57
C TYR A 37 8.51 5.47 10.71
N LEU A 38 7.42 6.22 10.82
CA LEU A 38 6.04 5.76 10.93
C LEU A 38 5.19 6.22 9.72
N ASP A 39 5.79 6.18 8.50
CA ASP A 39 5.09 6.48 7.23
C ASP A 39 5.19 5.32 6.22
N SER A 40 5.28 4.07 6.71
CA SER A 40 5.49 2.86 5.90
C SER A 40 4.38 2.60 4.88
N THR A 41 3.14 2.94 5.22
CA THR A 41 1.97 2.80 4.32
C THR A 41 2.07 3.71 3.08
N ALA A 42 2.76 4.86 3.17
CA ALA A 42 3.01 5.70 2.00
C ALA A 42 4.11 5.12 1.12
N SER A 43 5.25 4.77 1.72
CA SER A 43 6.37 4.05 1.09
C SER A 43 7.29 3.51 2.19
N THR A 44 7.83 2.32 2.02
CA THR A 44 8.74 1.71 3.00
C THR A 44 10.19 2.12 2.78
N LEU A 45 11.04 1.87 3.78
CA LEU A 45 12.49 1.94 3.64
C LEU A 45 13.00 0.74 2.83
N MET A 46 14.17 0.90 2.22
CA MET A 46 14.83 -0.16 1.44
C MET A 46 15.40 -1.23 2.37
N MET A 47 14.98 -2.47 2.19
CA MET A 47 15.55 -3.62 2.90
C MET A 47 17.01 -3.85 2.48
N GLY A 48 17.93 -3.99 3.44
CA GLY A 48 19.35 -4.18 3.15
C GLY A 48 19.64 -5.36 2.23
N ALA A 49 19.00 -6.51 2.47
CA ALA A 49 19.17 -7.69 1.60
C ALA A 49 18.75 -7.43 0.14
N ALA A 50 17.67 -6.64 -0.08
CA ALA A 50 17.24 -6.27 -1.42
C ALA A 50 18.19 -5.25 -2.09
N HIS A 51 18.80 -4.36 -1.30
CA HIS A 51 19.84 -3.46 -1.76
C HIS A 51 21.10 -4.21 -2.16
N ASP A 52 21.60 -5.11 -1.32
CA ASP A 52 22.84 -5.85 -1.55
C ASP A 52 22.74 -6.75 -2.78
N ILE A 53 21.60 -7.41 -3.01
CA ILE A 53 21.41 -8.22 -4.22
C ILE A 53 21.33 -7.34 -5.47
N LEU A 54 20.69 -6.17 -5.37
CA LEU A 54 20.63 -5.21 -6.47
C LEU A 54 22.03 -4.76 -6.88
N GLU A 55 22.86 -4.35 -5.93
CA GLU A 55 24.24 -3.93 -6.18
C GLU A 55 25.05 -5.06 -6.83
N SER A 56 24.98 -6.28 -6.30
CA SER A 56 25.66 -7.46 -6.84
C SER A 56 25.16 -7.83 -8.26
N PHE A 57 23.84 -7.70 -8.51
CA PHE A 57 23.28 -8.02 -9.83
C PHE A 57 23.74 -7.04 -10.91
N LEU A 58 23.96 -5.77 -10.58
CA LEU A 58 24.41 -4.76 -11.57
C LEU A 58 25.74 -5.11 -12.22
N ASP A 59 26.63 -5.87 -11.58
CA ASP A 59 27.87 -6.39 -12.19
C ASP A 59 27.60 -7.38 -13.34
N HIS A 60 26.41 -7.98 -13.35
CA HIS A 60 25.98 -8.97 -14.34
C HIS A 60 24.86 -8.48 -15.25
N TYR A 61 24.43 -7.23 -15.08
CA TYR A 61 23.25 -6.70 -15.75
C TYR A 61 23.37 -6.74 -17.28
N ALA A 62 22.32 -7.21 -17.91
CA ALA A 62 22.04 -7.05 -19.34
C ALA A 62 20.52 -7.08 -19.55
N ASN A 63 20.05 -6.71 -20.74
CA ASN A 63 18.65 -6.87 -21.11
C ASN A 63 18.26 -8.37 -21.10
N SER A 64 17.05 -8.68 -20.61
CA SER A 64 16.39 -9.96 -20.82
C SER A 64 16.04 -10.16 -22.31
N HIS A 65 15.40 -11.25 -22.68
CA HIS A 65 15.08 -11.62 -24.08
C HIS A 65 16.26 -12.03 -24.96
N SER A 66 17.44 -12.26 -24.38
CA SER A 66 18.59 -12.86 -25.06
C SER A 66 19.22 -13.93 -24.17
N THR A 67 19.66 -15.01 -24.81
CA THR A 67 20.38 -16.10 -24.12
C THR A 67 21.75 -16.38 -24.74
N LEU A 68 22.26 -15.46 -25.57
CA LEU A 68 23.48 -15.70 -26.34
C LEU A 68 24.76 -15.38 -25.59
N HIS A 69 24.79 -14.26 -24.83
CA HIS A 69 25.96 -13.89 -24.03
C HIS A 69 25.73 -14.09 -22.53
N PHE A 70 26.81 -14.20 -21.77
CA PHE A 70 26.74 -14.60 -20.33
C PHE A 70 25.84 -13.70 -19.51
N SER A 71 25.99 -12.39 -19.57
CA SER A 71 25.17 -11.47 -18.78
C SER A 71 23.67 -11.58 -19.14
N ALA A 72 23.31 -11.71 -20.42
CA ALA A 72 21.92 -11.88 -20.82
C ALA A 72 21.32 -13.21 -20.30
N LYS A 73 22.11 -14.29 -20.28
CA LYS A 73 21.67 -15.57 -19.68
C LYS A 73 21.37 -15.39 -18.20
N ILE A 74 22.26 -14.70 -17.46
CA ILE A 74 22.07 -14.43 -16.02
C ILE A 74 20.83 -13.58 -15.83
N SER A 75 20.69 -12.45 -16.53
CA SER A 75 19.54 -11.55 -16.40
C SER A 75 18.21 -12.26 -16.71
N THR A 76 18.14 -13.02 -17.79
CA THR A 76 16.93 -13.76 -18.18
C THR A 76 16.54 -14.81 -17.12
N GLN A 77 17.53 -15.56 -16.60
CA GLN A 77 17.29 -16.57 -15.58
C GLN A 77 16.80 -15.97 -14.26
N VAL A 78 17.47 -14.91 -13.79
CA VAL A 78 17.11 -14.30 -12.50
C VAL A 78 15.80 -13.51 -12.60
N TYR A 79 15.51 -12.92 -13.76
CA TYR A 79 14.23 -12.27 -14.01
C TYR A 79 13.08 -13.28 -14.05
N GLY A 80 13.26 -14.46 -14.66
CA GLY A 80 12.30 -15.58 -14.61
C GLY A 80 12.07 -16.05 -13.17
N TRP A 81 13.15 -16.19 -12.39
CA TRP A 81 13.04 -16.52 -10.95
C TRP A 81 12.19 -15.49 -10.18
N ALA A 82 12.28 -14.21 -10.53
CA ALA A 82 11.47 -13.18 -9.84
C ALA A 82 9.97 -13.40 -10.06
N HIS A 83 9.51 -13.79 -11.27
CA HIS A 83 8.11 -14.14 -11.51
C HIS A 83 7.67 -15.37 -10.72
N GLU A 84 8.49 -16.43 -10.75
CA GLU A 84 8.21 -17.68 -10.01
C GLU A 84 8.12 -17.42 -8.50
N ARG A 85 9.01 -16.56 -7.97
CA ARG A 85 9.04 -16.19 -6.55
C ARG A 85 7.77 -15.48 -6.12
N ILE A 86 7.28 -14.54 -6.93
CA ILE A 86 6.03 -13.82 -6.64
C ILE A 86 4.83 -14.77 -6.64
N LEU A 87 4.70 -15.65 -7.63
CA LEU A 87 3.63 -16.65 -7.66
C LEU A 87 3.68 -17.55 -6.42
N SER A 88 4.87 -18.03 -6.06
CA SER A 88 5.05 -18.86 -4.87
C SER A 88 4.70 -18.14 -3.57
N PHE A 89 5.15 -16.89 -3.39
CA PHE A 89 4.85 -16.06 -2.22
C PHE A 89 3.35 -15.85 -2.02
N LEU A 90 2.62 -15.64 -3.11
CA LEU A 90 1.17 -15.46 -3.10
C LEU A 90 0.38 -16.78 -3.11
N LYS A 91 1.07 -17.92 -3.10
CA LYS A 91 0.47 -19.26 -3.24
C LYS A 91 -0.47 -19.35 -4.44
N ALA A 92 -0.06 -18.76 -5.56
CA ALA A 92 -0.76 -18.79 -6.83
C ALA A 92 -0.27 -20.00 -7.65
N ASP A 93 -1.20 -20.86 -8.09
CA ASP A 93 -0.88 -22.01 -8.94
C ASP A 93 -0.31 -21.53 -10.29
N PRO A 94 0.95 -21.85 -10.64
CA PRO A 94 1.58 -21.39 -11.87
C PRO A 94 0.95 -21.94 -13.15
N GLU A 95 0.14 -23.02 -13.09
CA GLU A 95 -0.61 -23.50 -14.25
C GLU A 95 -1.81 -22.58 -14.55
N THR A 96 -2.42 -22.02 -13.51
CA THR A 96 -3.63 -21.18 -13.60
C THR A 96 -3.29 -19.69 -13.70
N TYR A 97 -2.26 -19.22 -12.99
CA TYR A 97 -1.92 -17.81 -12.85
C TYR A 97 -0.62 -17.44 -13.56
N THR A 98 -0.53 -16.17 -13.93
CA THR A 98 0.73 -15.53 -14.32
C THR A 98 0.98 -14.30 -13.49
N CYS A 99 2.25 -13.95 -13.35
CA CYS A 99 2.73 -12.70 -12.77
C CYS A 99 3.39 -11.86 -13.85
N PHE A 100 3.14 -10.54 -13.87
CA PHE A 100 3.86 -9.60 -14.71
C PHE A 100 4.05 -8.26 -14.00
N PHE A 101 5.06 -7.50 -14.43
CA PHE A 101 5.45 -6.24 -13.81
C PHE A 101 4.87 -5.04 -14.57
N THR A 102 4.54 -3.98 -13.82
CA THR A 102 3.96 -2.74 -14.35
C THR A 102 4.75 -1.51 -13.90
N GLY A 103 4.54 -0.36 -14.56
CA GLY A 103 5.28 0.88 -14.29
C GLY A 103 4.99 1.49 -12.92
N SER A 104 3.91 2.26 -12.79
CA SER A 104 3.62 3.09 -11.60
C SER A 104 2.96 2.32 -10.45
N GLY A 105 3.63 1.30 -9.92
CA GLY A 105 3.13 0.51 -8.78
C GLY A 105 1.76 -0.11 -9.03
N ALA A 106 1.00 -0.35 -7.97
CA ALA A 106 -0.35 -0.92 -8.05
C ALA A 106 -1.30 -0.09 -8.92
N THR A 107 -1.14 1.25 -8.98
CA THR A 107 -1.99 2.11 -9.81
C THR A 107 -2.00 1.69 -11.27
N ALA A 108 -0.85 1.36 -11.86
CA ALA A 108 -0.77 0.89 -13.24
C ALA A 108 -1.48 -0.47 -13.41
N GLY A 109 -1.24 -1.41 -12.48
CA GLY A 109 -1.86 -2.73 -12.50
C GLY A 109 -3.39 -2.68 -12.35
N LEU A 110 -3.90 -1.89 -11.41
CA LEU A 110 -5.35 -1.73 -11.16
C LEU A 110 -6.06 -1.11 -12.38
N ASN A 111 -5.47 -0.07 -13.01
CA ASN A 111 -5.98 0.48 -14.25
C ASN A 111 -6.02 -0.57 -15.36
N ARG A 112 -4.98 -1.40 -15.46
CA ARG A 112 -4.90 -2.45 -16.48
C ARG A 112 -5.97 -3.52 -16.25
N ILE A 113 -6.11 -4.05 -15.04
CA ILE A 113 -7.09 -5.09 -14.73
C ILE A 113 -8.53 -4.58 -14.85
N ALA A 114 -8.81 -3.31 -14.53
CA ALA A 114 -10.13 -2.72 -14.76
C ALA A 114 -10.53 -2.76 -16.24
N ARG A 115 -9.58 -2.49 -17.17
CA ARG A 115 -9.82 -2.64 -18.63
C ARG A 115 -9.93 -4.09 -19.05
N VAL A 116 -9.05 -4.96 -18.54
CA VAL A 116 -9.06 -6.39 -18.80
C VAL A 116 -10.42 -7.01 -18.46
N PHE A 117 -10.96 -6.72 -17.28
CA PHE A 117 -12.26 -7.26 -16.85
C PHE A 117 -13.43 -6.71 -17.67
N ARG A 118 -13.39 -5.42 -18.04
CA ARG A 118 -14.37 -4.83 -18.96
C ARG A 118 -14.39 -5.56 -20.30
N ASP A 119 -13.23 -5.80 -20.89
CA ASP A 119 -13.12 -6.38 -22.23
C ASP A 119 -13.32 -7.91 -22.23
N PHE A 120 -13.05 -8.57 -21.12
CA PHE A 120 -13.31 -9.99 -20.91
C PHE A 120 -14.81 -10.32 -20.83
N ARG A 121 -15.62 -9.42 -20.23
CA ARG A 121 -17.07 -9.56 -20.08
C ARG A 121 -17.80 -8.28 -20.47
N PRO A 122 -17.77 -7.89 -21.76
CA PRO A 122 -18.32 -6.62 -22.21
C PRO A 122 -19.84 -6.50 -22.04
N GLU A 123 -20.54 -7.61 -21.86
CA GLU A 123 -21.97 -7.67 -21.59
C GLU A 123 -22.33 -7.33 -20.13
N LYS A 124 -21.35 -7.31 -19.24
CA LYS A 124 -21.51 -6.98 -17.81
C LYS A 124 -20.83 -5.66 -17.50
N ASP A 125 -21.62 -4.66 -17.18
CA ASP A 125 -21.19 -3.27 -17.13
C ASP A 125 -21.03 -2.69 -15.72
N VAL A 126 -21.35 -3.44 -14.65
CA VAL A 126 -21.32 -2.97 -13.26
C VAL A 126 -20.08 -3.48 -12.56
N ALA A 127 -19.42 -2.62 -11.78
CA ALA A 127 -18.36 -2.96 -10.85
C ALA A 127 -18.75 -2.54 -9.43
N PHE A 128 -18.46 -3.37 -8.44
CA PHE A 128 -18.57 -3.01 -7.04
C PHE A 128 -17.19 -2.68 -6.48
N VAL A 129 -17.11 -1.64 -5.65
CA VAL A 129 -15.91 -1.24 -4.91
C VAL A 129 -16.28 -1.00 -3.46
N SER A 130 -15.36 -1.23 -2.52
CA SER A 130 -15.64 -0.85 -1.14
C SER A 130 -15.56 0.67 -0.96
N LEU A 131 -16.19 1.21 0.08
CA LEU A 131 -16.09 2.64 0.40
C LEU A 131 -14.68 3.01 0.89
N MET A 132 -13.87 2.04 1.36
CA MET A 132 -12.55 2.26 1.93
C MET A 132 -11.39 2.26 0.91
N GLU A 133 -11.70 2.29 -0.39
CA GLU A 133 -10.67 2.16 -1.42
C GLU A 133 -9.73 3.38 -1.51
N HIS A 134 -8.46 3.09 -1.73
CA HIS A 134 -7.53 4.08 -2.25
C HIS A 134 -7.97 4.53 -3.65
N HIS A 135 -7.73 5.79 -4.03
CA HIS A 135 -8.09 6.32 -5.36
C HIS A 135 -7.61 5.44 -6.53
N SER A 136 -6.49 4.73 -6.35
CA SER A 136 -5.96 3.81 -7.37
C SER A 136 -6.86 2.60 -7.62
N ASN A 137 -7.69 2.21 -6.64
CA ASN A 137 -8.66 1.11 -6.76
C ASN A 137 -10.12 1.59 -6.76
N ASP A 138 -10.36 2.88 -6.91
CA ASP A 138 -11.69 3.48 -7.09
C ASP A 138 -11.81 4.13 -8.48
N LEU A 139 -10.93 5.07 -8.82
CA LEU A 139 -11.03 5.86 -10.04
C LEU A 139 -10.93 5.07 -11.36
N PRO A 140 -10.08 4.01 -11.47
CA PRO A 140 -10.08 3.19 -12.69
C PRO A 140 -11.42 2.54 -12.98
N HIS A 141 -12.12 2.08 -11.93
CA HIS A 141 -13.42 1.43 -12.06
C HIS A 141 -14.48 2.44 -12.50
N ARG A 142 -14.50 3.65 -11.91
CA ARG A 142 -15.38 4.75 -12.36
C ARG A 142 -15.13 5.15 -13.81
N LYS A 143 -13.90 4.99 -14.30
CA LYS A 143 -13.53 5.34 -15.68
C LYS A 143 -13.92 4.27 -16.69
N HIS A 144 -13.85 2.99 -16.30
CA HIS A 144 -13.90 1.86 -17.24
C HIS A 144 -15.15 1.01 -17.13
N ALA A 145 -15.82 0.93 -15.98
CA ALA A 145 -17.13 0.29 -15.86
C ALA A 145 -18.25 1.23 -16.36
N GLY A 146 -19.40 0.66 -16.74
CA GLY A 146 -20.59 1.44 -17.06
C GLY A 146 -21.24 2.06 -15.84
N GLU A 147 -21.20 1.35 -14.72
CA GLU A 147 -21.71 1.80 -13.41
C GLU A 147 -20.79 1.29 -12.29
N VAL A 148 -20.54 2.14 -11.28
CA VAL A 148 -19.79 1.75 -10.07
C VAL A 148 -20.67 1.92 -8.85
N ILE A 149 -20.77 0.88 -8.03
CA ILE A 149 -21.52 0.89 -6.78
C ILE A 149 -20.54 0.73 -5.62
N HIS A 150 -20.57 1.68 -4.68
CA HIS A 150 -19.77 1.61 -3.46
C HIS A 150 -20.52 0.80 -2.41
N ILE A 151 -19.84 -0.23 -1.89
CA ILE A 151 -20.35 -1.06 -0.80
C ILE A 151 -20.00 -0.38 0.53
N PRO A 152 -20.98 -0.13 1.41
CA PRO A 152 -20.74 0.54 2.68
C PRO A 152 -19.91 -0.32 3.64
N LEU A 153 -19.48 0.31 4.72
CA LEU A 153 -18.78 -0.33 5.82
C LEU A 153 -19.78 -0.96 6.81
N ASP A 154 -19.30 -1.95 7.54
CA ASP A 154 -20.04 -2.47 8.67
C ASP A 154 -19.93 -1.51 9.86
N SER A 155 -21.07 -0.95 10.28
CA SER A 155 -21.22 -0.09 11.46
C SER A 155 -22.01 -0.74 12.58
N HIS A 156 -22.34 -2.03 12.46
CA HIS A 156 -23.26 -2.71 13.38
C HIS A 156 -22.54 -3.62 14.39
N THR A 157 -21.33 -4.08 14.07
CA THR A 157 -20.59 -5.03 14.90
C THR A 157 -19.65 -4.38 15.92
N GLY A 158 -19.35 -3.08 15.78
CA GLY A 158 -18.45 -2.33 16.64
C GLY A 158 -18.97 -0.96 17.03
N ASN A 159 -18.12 -0.19 17.70
CA ASN A 159 -18.41 1.19 18.10
C ASN A 159 -18.08 2.22 17.00
N GLN A 160 -17.38 1.77 15.95
CA GLN A 160 -16.95 2.59 14.83
C GLN A 160 -17.01 1.77 13.52
N PRO A 161 -17.04 2.42 12.35
CA PRO A 161 -17.01 1.72 11.07
C PRO A 161 -15.83 0.76 10.95
N GLY A 162 -16.11 -0.47 10.54
CA GLY A 162 -15.15 -1.57 10.44
C GLY A 162 -14.81 -1.98 9.02
N CYS A 163 -14.90 -3.27 8.73
CA CYS A 163 -14.66 -3.86 7.42
C CYS A 163 -15.77 -3.50 6.41
N MET A 164 -15.59 -3.89 5.15
CA MET A 164 -16.69 -3.85 4.17
C MET A 164 -17.88 -4.69 4.65
N ASN A 165 -19.10 -4.13 4.53
CA ASN A 165 -20.31 -4.81 4.95
C ASN A 165 -20.67 -5.95 3.99
N LEU A 166 -20.48 -7.21 4.43
CA LEU A 166 -20.70 -8.40 3.62
C LEU A 166 -22.19 -8.65 3.33
N GLU A 167 -23.10 -8.30 4.24
CA GLU A 167 -24.54 -8.42 4.02
C GLU A 167 -24.99 -7.43 2.92
N ALA A 168 -24.54 -6.18 2.99
CA ALA A 168 -24.80 -5.19 1.95
C ALA A 168 -24.19 -5.62 0.60
N LEU A 169 -23.00 -6.21 0.60
CA LEU A 169 -22.38 -6.77 -0.60
C LEU A 169 -23.27 -7.87 -1.19
N GLU A 170 -23.68 -8.84 -0.39
CA GLU A 170 -24.52 -9.97 -0.86
C GLU A 170 -25.85 -9.49 -1.42
N ASN A 171 -26.54 -8.57 -0.74
CA ASN A 171 -27.79 -7.98 -1.22
C ASN A 171 -27.60 -7.28 -2.58
N LYS A 172 -26.51 -6.54 -2.77
CA LYS A 172 -26.21 -5.88 -4.03
C LYS A 172 -25.80 -6.88 -5.12
N LEU A 173 -25.04 -7.90 -4.80
CA LEU A 173 -24.70 -8.98 -5.77
C LEU A 173 -25.97 -9.69 -6.27
N GLN A 174 -26.94 -9.93 -5.40
CA GLN A 174 -28.23 -10.51 -5.80
C GLN A 174 -29.04 -9.55 -6.68
N GLU A 175 -29.08 -8.25 -6.37
CA GLU A 175 -29.80 -7.22 -7.13
C GLU A 175 -29.23 -7.07 -8.56
N TYR A 176 -27.89 -7.12 -8.69
CA TYR A 176 -27.17 -6.85 -9.95
C TYR A 176 -26.62 -8.10 -10.63
N GLN A 177 -27.07 -9.30 -10.27
CA GLN A 177 -26.51 -10.58 -10.72
C GLN A 177 -26.31 -10.68 -12.24
N ASP A 178 -27.23 -10.15 -13.04
CA ASP A 178 -27.13 -10.21 -14.50
C ASP A 178 -26.14 -9.19 -15.08
N ARG A 179 -25.82 -8.11 -14.35
CA ARG A 179 -24.99 -6.99 -14.79
C ARG A 179 -23.62 -6.92 -14.13
N ILE A 180 -23.45 -7.53 -12.96
CA ILE A 180 -22.20 -7.46 -12.21
C ILE A 180 -21.06 -8.15 -12.96
N ASN A 181 -19.99 -7.42 -13.24
CA ASN A 181 -18.77 -7.94 -13.82
C ASN A 181 -17.81 -8.41 -12.73
N TYR A 182 -17.47 -7.52 -11.80
CA TYR A 182 -16.49 -7.82 -10.76
C TYR A 182 -16.70 -7.00 -9.48
N VAL A 183 -16.09 -7.51 -8.40
CA VAL A 183 -15.89 -6.80 -7.14
C VAL A 183 -14.41 -6.43 -7.04
N ALA A 184 -14.09 -5.17 -6.72
CA ALA A 184 -12.74 -4.70 -6.43
C ALA A 184 -12.66 -4.22 -4.99
N VAL A 185 -11.72 -4.75 -4.22
CA VAL A 185 -11.60 -4.44 -2.79
C VAL A 185 -10.14 -4.38 -2.35
N THR A 186 -9.82 -3.42 -1.46
CA THR A 186 -8.52 -3.39 -0.79
C THR A 186 -8.43 -4.50 0.25
N GLY A 187 -7.31 -5.21 0.28
CA GLY A 187 -7.08 -6.24 1.29
C GLY A 187 -6.82 -5.67 2.68
N VAL A 188 -6.13 -4.52 2.74
CA VAL A 188 -5.85 -3.77 3.97
C VAL A 188 -6.03 -2.28 3.69
N SER A 189 -6.81 -1.60 4.52
CA SER A 189 -7.02 -0.16 4.40
C SER A 189 -5.72 0.63 4.60
N ASN A 190 -5.40 1.49 3.65
CA ASN A 190 -4.28 2.43 3.79
C ASN A 190 -4.56 3.59 4.76
N VAL A 191 -5.77 3.71 5.29
CA VAL A 191 -6.17 4.72 6.28
C VAL A 191 -6.10 4.14 7.69
N THR A 192 -6.92 3.12 7.96
CA THR A 192 -7.10 2.57 9.31
C THR A 192 -6.28 1.30 9.60
N GLY A 193 -5.73 0.65 8.57
CA GLY A 193 -5.10 -0.65 8.71
C GLY A 193 -6.08 -1.83 8.84
N ILE A 194 -7.40 -1.59 8.78
CA ILE A 194 -8.40 -2.64 8.87
C ILE A 194 -8.23 -3.63 7.72
N ILE A 195 -8.28 -4.91 8.04
CA ILE A 195 -8.11 -6.05 7.12
C ILE A 195 -9.47 -6.52 6.65
N ASN A 196 -9.71 -6.58 5.34
CA ASN A 196 -10.90 -7.17 4.76
C ASN A 196 -10.75 -8.70 4.59
N PRO A 197 -11.84 -9.48 4.77
CA PRO A 197 -11.84 -10.94 4.58
C PRO A 197 -11.90 -11.29 3.08
N VAL A 198 -10.81 -11.08 2.35
CA VAL A 198 -10.78 -11.11 0.87
C VAL A 198 -11.23 -12.44 0.27
N ASN A 199 -10.96 -13.58 0.91
CA ASN A 199 -11.38 -14.88 0.41
C ASN A 199 -12.87 -15.15 0.62
N ASP A 200 -13.48 -14.61 1.69
CA ASP A 200 -14.94 -14.67 1.89
C ASP A 200 -15.65 -13.74 0.90
N ILE A 201 -15.07 -12.58 0.62
CA ILE A 201 -15.57 -11.67 -0.42
C ILE A 201 -15.48 -12.33 -1.80
N ALA A 202 -14.38 -13.02 -2.11
CA ALA A 202 -14.22 -13.79 -3.34
C ALA A 202 -15.33 -14.85 -3.49
N LYS A 203 -15.57 -15.61 -2.42
CA LYS A 203 -16.65 -16.62 -2.39
C LYS A 203 -18.01 -16.01 -2.66
N LEU A 204 -18.33 -14.86 -2.06
CA LEU A 204 -19.58 -14.16 -2.33
C LEU A 204 -19.65 -13.67 -3.78
N ALA A 205 -18.60 -13.08 -4.31
CA ALA A 205 -18.54 -12.61 -5.69
C ALA A 205 -18.79 -13.77 -6.67
N HIS A 206 -18.08 -14.87 -6.52
CA HIS A 206 -18.20 -16.05 -7.39
C HIS A 206 -19.57 -16.72 -7.30
N LYS A 207 -20.18 -16.79 -6.12
CA LYS A 207 -21.55 -17.30 -5.93
C LYS A 207 -22.58 -16.61 -6.85
N TYR A 208 -22.36 -15.32 -7.16
CA TYR A 208 -23.21 -14.54 -8.05
C TYR A 208 -22.57 -14.30 -9.42
N GLY A 209 -21.54 -15.05 -9.76
CA GLY A 209 -20.86 -15.00 -11.06
C GLY A 209 -20.06 -13.73 -11.34
N ALA A 210 -19.68 -12.96 -10.32
CA ALA A 210 -18.77 -11.83 -10.44
C ALA A 210 -17.31 -12.30 -10.34
N LEU A 211 -16.37 -11.56 -10.97
CA LEU A 211 -14.93 -11.72 -10.74
C LEU A 211 -14.52 -10.99 -9.48
N ILE A 212 -13.30 -11.25 -8.99
CA ILE A 212 -12.72 -10.59 -7.83
C ILE A 212 -11.34 -10.01 -8.15
N LEU A 213 -11.15 -8.71 -7.85
CA LEU A 213 -9.88 -7.99 -7.90
C LEU A 213 -9.49 -7.52 -6.50
N ILE A 214 -8.30 -7.89 -6.05
CA ILE A 214 -7.77 -7.44 -4.76
C ILE A 214 -6.66 -6.40 -4.97
N ASP A 215 -6.86 -5.21 -4.41
CA ASP A 215 -5.77 -4.27 -4.16
C ASP A 215 -4.99 -4.74 -2.92
N GLY A 216 -3.86 -5.40 -3.19
CA GLY A 216 -2.94 -5.92 -2.19
C GLY A 216 -1.82 -4.96 -1.82
N ALA A 217 -1.91 -3.67 -2.17
CA ALA A 217 -0.82 -2.69 -2.00
C ALA A 217 -0.32 -2.58 -0.55
N GLN A 218 -1.21 -2.71 0.43
CA GLN A 218 -0.83 -2.79 1.85
C GLN A 218 -0.75 -4.24 2.35
N MET A 219 -1.41 -5.18 1.70
CA MET A 219 -1.48 -6.57 2.14
C MET A 219 -0.16 -7.31 1.97
N ALA A 220 0.55 -7.09 0.85
CA ALA A 220 1.73 -7.86 0.46
C ALA A 220 2.91 -7.77 1.46
N ALA A 221 3.01 -6.67 2.22
CA ALA A 221 4.07 -6.47 3.20
C ALA A 221 3.73 -7.04 4.60
N HIS A 222 2.44 -7.25 4.91
CA HIS A 222 1.94 -7.43 6.27
C HIS A 222 1.25 -8.77 6.53
N LEU A 223 0.65 -9.40 5.50
CA LEU A 223 -0.22 -10.55 5.68
C LEU A 223 0.26 -11.79 4.92
N PRO A 224 -0.01 -13.01 5.46
CA PRO A 224 0.03 -14.21 4.65
C PRO A 224 -1.08 -14.16 3.59
N ILE A 225 -0.74 -14.49 2.36
CA ILE A 225 -1.66 -14.43 1.22
C ILE A 225 -1.77 -15.82 0.60
N GLN A 226 -2.99 -16.17 0.20
CA GLN A 226 -3.27 -17.38 -0.58
C GLN A 226 -4.26 -17.04 -1.70
N LEU A 227 -3.78 -17.02 -2.96
CA LEU A 227 -4.62 -16.71 -4.10
C LEU A 227 -5.40 -17.93 -4.58
N SER A 228 -4.83 -19.12 -4.41
CA SER A 228 -5.44 -20.37 -4.92
C SER A 228 -5.15 -21.56 -4.02
N GLY A 229 -5.74 -22.71 -4.36
CA GLY A 229 -5.53 -23.95 -3.61
C GLY A 229 -6.35 -24.02 -2.32
N HIS A 230 -7.45 -23.28 -2.23
CA HIS A 230 -8.45 -23.43 -1.17
C HIS A 230 -9.28 -24.72 -1.38
N ASP A 231 -9.79 -25.29 -0.29
CA ASP A 231 -10.70 -26.43 -0.35
C ASP A 231 -11.98 -26.09 -1.13
N ASP A 232 -12.45 -24.85 -0.98
CA ASP A 232 -13.52 -24.27 -1.78
C ASP A 232 -12.91 -23.37 -2.87
N PRO A 233 -13.01 -23.76 -4.16
CA PRO A 233 -12.44 -22.99 -5.27
C PRO A 233 -13.04 -21.57 -5.41
N ASP A 234 -14.26 -21.34 -4.92
CA ASP A 234 -14.88 -20.01 -4.95
C ASP A 234 -14.16 -19.00 -4.04
N CYS A 235 -13.30 -19.46 -3.10
CA CYS A 235 -12.44 -18.62 -2.31
C CYS A 235 -11.17 -18.12 -3.05
N ASN A 236 -10.88 -18.64 -4.25
CA ASN A 236 -9.73 -18.21 -5.03
C ASN A 236 -9.91 -16.78 -5.56
N ILE A 237 -8.81 -16.09 -5.79
CA ILE A 237 -8.80 -14.68 -6.23
C ILE A 237 -8.45 -14.62 -7.71
N ASP A 238 -9.24 -13.92 -8.54
CA ASP A 238 -9.02 -13.85 -9.99
C ASP A 238 -7.85 -12.95 -10.38
N ALA A 239 -7.70 -11.80 -9.69
CA ALA A 239 -6.58 -10.89 -9.88
C ALA A 239 -6.16 -10.23 -8.56
N PHE A 240 -4.84 -10.09 -8.39
CA PHE A 240 -4.21 -9.48 -7.23
C PHE A 240 -3.14 -8.50 -7.69
N VAL A 241 -3.15 -7.27 -7.14
CA VAL A 241 -2.24 -6.20 -7.57
C VAL A 241 -1.57 -5.57 -6.35
N PHE A 242 -0.24 -5.37 -6.40
CA PHE A 242 0.46 -4.69 -5.32
C PHE A 242 1.64 -3.83 -5.79
N SER A 243 2.24 -3.08 -4.87
CA SER A 243 3.34 -2.14 -5.13
C SER A 243 4.61 -2.55 -4.42
N GLY A 244 5.69 -2.72 -5.14
CA GLY A 244 6.97 -3.12 -4.54
C GLY A 244 7.57 -2.05 -3.63
N HIS A 245 7.35 -0.74 -3.89
CA HIS A 245 7.84 0.33 -3.01
C HIS A 245 7.18 0.37 -1.62
N LYS A 246 6.08 -0.37 -1.43
CA LYS A 246 5.43 -0.59 -0.13
C LYS A 246 5.80 -1.94 0.49
N THR A 247 6.56 -2.74 -0.26
CA THR A 247 7.05 -4.06 0.14
C THR A 247 8.58 -4.02 0.26
N TYR A 248 9.08 -2.99 0.95
CA TYR A 248 10.47 -2.77 1.34
C TYR A 248 11.48 -2.60 0.20
N VAL A 249 11.03 -2.23 -1.01
CA VAL A 249 11.91 -1.98 -2.15
C VAL A 249 11.50 -0.71 -2.91
N PRO A 250 11.86 0.48 -2.42
CA PRO A 250 11.71 1.73 -3.17
C PRO A 250 12.31 1.65 -4.57
N GLY A 251 11.58 2.13 -5.59
CA GLY A 251 12.03 2.08 -6.99
C GLY A 251 11.71 0.78 -7.74
N SER A 252 11.13 -0.23 -7.07
CA SER A 252 10.67 -1.46 -7.72
C SER A 252 9.34 -1.27 -8.48
N PRO A 253 9.01 -2.19 -9.41
CA PRO A 253 7.78 -2.11 -10.20
C PRO A 253 6.51 -2.39 -9.37
N GLY A 254 5.35 -2.11 -9.97
CA GLY A 254 4.10 -2.72 -9.58
C GLY A 254 4.03 -4.18 -10.06
N VAL A 255 3.19 -4.95 -9.41
CA VAL A 255 3.00 -6.37 -9.70
C VAL A 255 1.53 -6.65 -9.94
N VAL A 256 1.24 -7.40 -10.99
CA VAL A 256 -0.07 -7.97 -11.26
C VAL A 256 0.05 -9.49 -11.30
N VAL A 257 -0.79 -10.17 -10.53
CA VAL A 257 -1.02 -11.62 -10.65
C VAL A 257 -2.47 -11.83 -11.09
N CYS A 258 -2.66 -12.51 -12.18
CA CYS A 258 -3.99 -12.71 -12.79
C CYS A 258 -4.11 -14.08 -13.41
N ARG A 259 -5.34 -14.60 -13.51
CA ARG A 259 -5.65 -15.84 -14.19
C ARG A 259 -5.31 -15.75 -15.68
N LYS A 260 -4.63 -16.77 -16.18
CA LYS A 260 -4.20 -16.86 -17.59
C LYS A 260 -5.37 -16.94 -18.56
N ASP A 261 -6.46 -17.61 -18.20
CA ASP A 261 -7.64 -17.77 -19.07
C ASP A 261 -8.32 -16.43 -19.35
N ILE A 262 -8.37 -15.52 -18.36
CA ILE A 262 -8.89 -14.15 -18.54
C ILE A 262 -8.01 -13.37 -19.51
N LEU A 263 -6.69 -13.39 -19.30
CA LEU A 263 -5.74 -12.67 -20.14
C LEU A 263 -5.66 -13.21 -21.57
N LYS A 264 -5.80 -14.54 -21.76
CA LYS A 264 -5.79 -15.17 -23.11
C LYS A 264 -7.02 -14.84 -23.93
N ALA A 265 -8.14 -14.56 -23.30
CA ALA A 265 -9.40 -14.28 -23.97
C ALA A 265 -9.45 -12.91 -24.66
N ILE A 266 -8.54 -12.01 -24.33
CA ILE A 266 -8.48 -10.64 -24.85
C ILE A 266 -7.11 -10.33 -25.45
N GLU A 267 -7.02 -9.27 -26.24
CA GLU A 267 -5.74 -8.73 -26.68
C GLU A 267 -5.04 -8.00 -25.52
N PRO A 268 -3.69 -8.11 -25.39
CA PRO A 268 -2.97 -7.38 -24.35
C PRO A 268 -3.20 -5.87 -24.42
N GLU A 269 -3.39 -5.25 -23.26
CA GLU A 269 -3.65 -3.81 -23.10
C GLU A 269 -2.49 -2.92 -23.58
N GLU A 270 -1.27 -3.41 -23.45
CA GLU A 270 -0.05 -2.73 -23.88
C GLU A 270 0.67 -3.59 -24.89
N VAL A 271 1.03 -2.98 -26.03
CA VAL A 271 1.72 -3.68 -27.11
C VAL A 271 3.08 -3.04 -27.41
N GLY A 272 4.08 -3.86 -27.74
CA GLY A 272 5.44 -3.34 -28.01
C GLY A 272 6.47 -4.45 -28.25
N GLY A 273 7.73 -4.08 -28.19
CA GLY A 273 8.82 -5.05 -28.34
C GLY A 273 8.87 -6.05 -27.16
N GLY A 274 9.31 -7.26 -27.42
CA GLY A 274 9.47 -8.32 -26.42
C GLY A 274 8.29 -9.26 -26.31
N MET A 275 7.06 -8.79 -26.56
CA MET A 275 5.82 -9.55 -26.41
C MET A 275 5.26 -10.17 -27.69
N VAL A 276 5.90 -9.94 -28.83
CA VAL A 276 5.45 -10.41 -30.14
C VAL A 276 6.36 -11.53 -30.66
N ASP A 277 5.76 -12.48 -31.38
CA ASP A 277 6.48 -13.53 -32.11
C ASP A 277 6.90 -13.01 -33.50
N ASP A 278 6.04 -12.21 -34.15
CA ASP A 278 6.35 -11.63 -35.45
C ASP A 278 5.59 -10.32 -35.68
N VAL A 279 6.18 -9.42 -36.50
CA VAL A 279 5.59 -8.13 -36.87
C VAL A 279 5.70 -7.94 -38.37
N PHE A 280 4.56 -7.79 -39.05
CA PHE A 280 4.45 -7.49 -40.47
C PHE A 280 4.07 -6.00 -40.65
N VAL A 281 4.03 -5.54 -41.87
CA VAL A 281 3.66 -4.15 -42.17
C VAL A 281 2.17 -3.86 -41.82
N ASP A 282 1.33 -4.87 -41.94
CA ASP A 282 -0.14 -4.79 -41.81
C ASP A 282 -0.71 -5.51 -40.58
N ARG A 283 0.09 -6.26 -39.84
CA ARG A 283 -0.33 -7.04 -38.67
C ARG A 283 0.85 -7.42 -37.78
N TYR A 284 0.56 -7.87 -36.57
CA TYR A 284 1.51 -8.49 -35.64
C TYR A 284 0.91 -9.76 -35.04
N ILE A 285 1.80 -10.61 -34.49
CA ILE A 285 1.44 -11.84 -33.80
C ILE A 285 1.96 -11.75 -32.37
N VAL A 286 1.06 -11.72 -31.41
CA VAL A 286 1.40 -11.70 -29.97
C VAL A 286 1.83 -13.09 -29.55
N LYS A 287 2.82 -13.17 -28.65
CA LYS A 287 3.25 -14.42 -28.01
C LYS A 287 2.06 -15.11 -27.29
N ASP A 288 2.00 -16.44 -27.37
CA ASP A 288 0.95 -17.22 -26.70
C ASP A 288 1.38 -17.74 -25.31
N TYR A 289 2.51 -17.30 -24.79
CA TYR A 289 3.02 -17.74 -23.49
C TYR A 289 3.26 -16.56 -22.54
N PHE A 290 3.14 -16.87 -21.23
CA PHE A 290 3.29 -15.94 -20.14
C PHE A 290 4.64 -16.07 -19.45
N PRO A 291 5.19 -14.99 -18.83
CA PRO A 291 4.61 -13.64 -18.74
C PRO A 291 4.84 -12.76 -19.97
N ASP A 292 5.66 -13.15 -20.93
CA ASP A 292 6.11 -12.34 -22.06
C ASP A 292 4.98 -11.67 -22.84
N ARG A 293 3.83 -12.34 -22.97
CA ARG A 293 2.62 -11.79 -23.60
C ARG A 293 2.17 -10.46 -22.95
N GLU A 294 2.38 -10.30 -21.65
CA GLU A 294 1.87 -9.18 -20.88
C GLU A 294 2.94 -8.11 -20.57
N GLU A 295 4.19 -8.31 -20.98
CA GLU A 295 5.30 -7.41 -20.72
C GLU A 295 5.86 -6.80 -22.01
N ALA A 296 5.33 -5.63 -22.40
CA ALA A 296 5.80 -4.86 -23.53
C ALA A 296 6.99 -3.97 -23.15
N GLY A 297 8.06 -4.02 -23.95
CA GLY A 297 9.28 -3.23 -23.72
C GLY A 297 10.24 -3.86 -22.71
N THR A 298 11.32 -3.16 -22.39
CA THR A 298 12.29 -3.61 -21.36
C THR A 298 11.76 -3.29 -19.97
N PRO A 299 11.49 -4.30 -19.12
CA PRO A 299 10.96 -4.09 -17.78
C PRO A 299 12.02 -3.54 -16.82
N ASN A 300 11.58 -3.16 -15.61
CA ASN A 300 12.46 -2.82 -14.49
C ASN A 300 13.07 -4.11 -13.88
N ILE A 301 14.01 -4.75 -14.63
CA ILE A 301 14.63 -6.02 -14.23
C ILE A 301 15.28 -5.93 -12.85
N PRO A 302 16.14 -4.93 -12.55
CA PRO A 302 16.79 -4.82 -11.25
C PRO A 302 15.77 -4.67 -10.11
N GLY A 303 14.75 -3.82 -10.30
CA GLY A 303 13.71 -3.61 -9.30
C GLY A 303 12.84 -4.84 -9.04
N ALA A 304 12.57 -5.65 -10.07
CA ALA A 304 11.82 -6.91 -9.94
C ALA A 304 12.62 -7.96 -9.14
N ILE A 305 13.92 -8.08 -9.39
CA ILE A 305 14.81 -9.00 -8.67
C ILE A 305 14.93 -8.58 -7.20
N ALA A 306 15.13 -7.29 -6.92
CA ALA A 306 15.19 -6.78 -5.56
C ALA A 306 13.88 -7.02 -4.81
N LEU A 307 12.72 -6.82 -5.46
CA LEU A 307 11.41 -7.11 -4.87
C LEU A 307 11.23 -8.59 -4.57
N ALA A 308 11.54 -9.48 -5.51
CA ALA A 308 11.47 -10.92 -5.29
C ALA A 308 12.39 -11.37 -4.14
N THR A 309 13.55 -10.72 -3.97
CA THR A 309 14.46 -10.95 -2.84
C THR A 309 13.83 -10.53 -1.51
N ALA A 310 13.17 -9.37 -1.46
CA ALA A 310 12.47 -8.94 -0.24
C ALA A 310 11.36 -9.93 0.13
N LEU A 311 10.55 -10.39 -0.84
CA LEU A 311 9.50 -11.38 -0.61
C LEU A 311 10.06 -12.73 -0.11
N GLU A 312 11.19 -13.17 -0.67
CA GLU A 312 11.90 -14.37 -0.20
C GLU A 312 12.33 -14.22 1.28
N VAL A 313 12.84 -13.05 1.66
CA VAL A 313 13.24 -12.78 3.06
C VAL A 313 12.02 -12.79 3.98
N LEU A 314 10.92 -12.11 3.59
CA LEU A 314 9.69 -12.08 4.37
C LEU A 314 9.10 -13.49 4.57
N GLU A 315 9.06 -14.30 3.51
CA GLU A 315 8.58 -15.67 3.60
C GLU A 315 9.46 -16.52 4.52
N ARG A 316 10.80 -16.37 4.48
CA ARG A 316 11.72 -17.07 5.38
C ARG A 316 11.59 -16.68 6.84
N ILE A 317 11.18 -15.44 7.14
CA ILE A 317 10.81 -15.02 8.49
C ILE A 317 9.51 -15.73 8.89
N GLY A 318 8.56 -15.83 7.97
CA GLY A 318 7.21 -16.35 8.17
C GLY A 318 6.18 -15.24 8.25
N MET A 319 5.30 -15.15 7.25
CA MET A 319 4.30 -14.07 7.17
C MET A 319 3.28 -14.13 8.31
N ASP A 320 2.91 -15.31 8.79
CA ASP A 320 2.05 -15.46 9.98
C ASP A 320 2.71 -14.85 11.22
N TYR A 321 4.01 -15.08 11.41
CA TYR A 321 4.78 -14.51 12.52
C TYR A 321 4.96 -13.00 12.39
N ILE A 322 5.18 -12.48 11.18
CA ILE A 322 5.23 -11.02 10.93
C ILE A 322 3.91 -10.37 11.33
N LEU A 323 2.79 -10.95 10.92
CA LEU A 323 1.46 -10.45 11.28
C LEU A 323 1.23 -10.48 12.79
N GLU A 324 1.64 -11.55 13.49
CA GLU A 324 1.54 -11.66 14.94
C GLU A 324 2.33 -10.54 15.66
N GLU A 325 3.58 -10.32 15.28
CA GLU A 325 4.44 -9.26 15.85
C GLU A 325 3.89 -7.86 15.57
N GLU A 326 3.39 -7.61 14.35
CA GLU A 326 2.77 -6.31 14.01
C GLU A 326 1.45 -6.10 14.76
N THR A 327 0.63 -7.14 14.93
CA THR A 327 -0.62 -7.06 15.68
C THR A 327 -0.34 -6.65 17.13
N ILE A 328 0.70 -7.22 17.76
CA ILE A 328 1.11 -6.84 19.13
C ILE A 328 1.46 -5.33 19.20
N LEU A 329 2.20 -4.81 18.22
CA LEU A 329 2.56 -3.37 18.20
C LEU A 329 1.32 -2.47 18.00
N ILE A 330 0.40 -2.86 17.12
CA ILE A 330 -0.82 -2.11 16.83
C ILE A 330 -1.76 -2.10 18.03
N GLU A 331 -1.97 -3.24 18.67
CA GLU A 331 -2.82 -3.36 19.87
C GLU A 331 -2.25 -2.57 21.05
N ASP A 332 -0.94 -2.63 21.30
CA ASP A 332 -0.29 -1.81 22.33
C ASP A 332 -0.44 -0.31 22.06
N ALA A 333 -0.21 0.11 20.81
CA ALA A 333 -0.37 1.51 20.43
C ALA A 333 -1.83 1.98 20.59
N LEU A 334 -2.81 1.22 20.08
CA LEU A 334 -4.24 1.55 20.19
C LEU A 334 -4.68 1.64 21.64
N GLU A 335 -4.33 0.66 22.49
CA GLU A 335 -4.74 0.64 23.90
C GLU A 335 -4.17 1.84 24.65
N ARG A 336 -2.91 2.18 24.42
CA ARG A 336 -2.27 3.32 25.08
C ARG A 336 -2.78 4.67 24.56
N MET A 337 -3.08 4.79 23.26
CA MET A 337 -3.64 6.01 22.67
C MET A 337 -5.04 6.31 23.20
N LYS A 338 -5.88 5.29 23.45
CA LYS A 338 -7.23 5.46 24.06
C LYS A 338 -7.19 6.17 25.42
N HIS A 339 -6.07 6.07 26.14
CA HIS A 339 -5.92 6.67 27.46
C HIS A 339 -5.29 8.08 27.42
N ILE A 340 -4.92 8.60 26.25
CA ILE A 340 -4.44 9.98 26.12
C ILE A 340 -5.65 10.90 25.89
N PRO A 341 -5.86 11.92 26.73
CA PRO A 341 -6.94 12.89 26.53
C PRO A 341 -6.86 13.52 25.14
N ASP A 342 -8.01 13.90 24.59
CA ASP A 342 -8.16 14.57 23.30
C ASP A 342 -7.70 13.79 22.05
N ILE A 343 -7.19 12.56 22.18
CA ILE A 343 -6.93 11.72 21.02
C ILE A 343 -8.25 11.11 20.52
N VAL A 344 -8.50 11.26 19.23
CA VAL A 344 -9.57 10.57 18.49
C VAL A 344 -8.94 9.56 17.56
N ILE A 345 -9.28 8.28 17.69
CA ILE A 345 -8.78 7.20 16.83
C ILE A 345 -9.91 6.81 15.87
N TYR A 346 -9.58 6.64 14.58
CA TYR A 346 -10.58 6.33 13.55
C TYR A 346 -10.58 4.86 13.15
N GLY A 347 -11.80 4.35 12.85
CA GLY A 347 -12.08 2.95 12.57
C GLY A 347 -12.12 2.08 13.82
N GLU A 348 -12.78 0.90 13.72
CA GLU A 348 -12.93 -0.04 14.84
C GLU A 348 -11.57 -0.34 15.50
N THR A 349 -11.50 -0.18 16.80
CA THR A 349 -10.28 -0.30 17.60
C THR A 349 -10.17 -1.64 18.36
N ASP A 350 -11.20 -2.46 18.33
CA ASP A 350 -11.13 -3.82 18.83
C ASP A 350 -10.68 -4.77 17.71
N CYS A 351 -9.42 -5.20 17.78
CA CYS A 351 -8.83 -6.08 16.78
C CYS A 351 -9.48 -7.48 16.72
N ASN A 352 -10.29 -7.87 17.72
CA ASN A 352 -11.08 -9.09 17.66
C ASN A 352 -12.34 -8.92 16.80
N ILE A 353 -12.86 -7.70 16.67
CA ILE A 353 -13.98 -7.37 15.77
C ILE A 353 -13.48 -7.13 14.36
N CYS A 354 -12.48 -6.26 14.21
CA CYS A 354 -11.85 -5.93 12.94
C CYS A 354 -10.33 -6.05 13.07
N PRO A 355 -9.70 -7.12 12.57
CA PRO A 355 -8.25 -7.25 12.55
C PRO A 355 -7.60 -6.05 11.84
N ARG A 356 -6.44 -5.62 12.33
CA ARG A 356 -5.69 -4.50 11.79
C ARG A 356 -4.22 -4.85 11.57
N ALA A 357 -3.61 -4.21 10.56
CA ALA A 357 -2.19 -4.28 10.28
C ALA A 357 -1.67 -2.92 9.79
N GLY A 358 -0.45 -2.61 10.12
CA GLY A 358 0.34 -1.53 9.53
C GLY A 358 -0.05 -0.10 9.89
N SER A 359 -1.31 0.25 10.18
CA SER A 359 -1.69 1.68 10.26
C SER A 359 -2.69 2.02 11.35
N ILE A 360 -2.49 3.20 11.96
CA ILE A 360 -3.42 3.84 12.89
C ILE A 360 -3.64 5.28 12.42
N SER A 361 -4.90 5.66 12.17
CA SER A 361 -5.27 7.05 11.90
C SER A 361 -5.93 7.68 13.12
N PHE A 362 -5.55 8.92 13.42
CA PHE A 362 -6.02 9.64 14.58
C PHE A 362 -5.99 11.15 14.37
N ASN A 363 -6.66 11.90 15.27
CA ASN A 363 -6.52 13.35 15.40
C ASN A 363 -6.41 13.74 16.89
N ILE A 364 -5.95 14.97 17.14
CA ILE A 364 -5.96 15.61 18.47
C ILE A 364 -7.05 16.68 18.45
N LYS A 365 -8.04 16.58 19.36
CA LYS A 365 -9.13 17.57 19.46
C LYS A 365 -8.59 18.99 19.60
N GLY A 366 -9.10 19.89 18.76
CA GLY A 366 -8.70 21.30 18.76
C GLY A 366 -7.28 21.56 18.23
N MET A 367 -6.69 20.61 17.48
CA MET A 367 -5.42 20.77 16.77
C MET A 367 -5.57 20.25 15.34
N HIS A 368 -5.12 21.03 14.36
CA HIS A 368 -5.14 20.64 12.95
C HIS A 368 -4.20 19.45 12.68
N HIS A 369 -4.62 18.48 11.87
CA HIS A 369 -3.81 17.30 11.56
C HIS A 369 -2.42 17.63 10.98
N GLY A 370 -2.32 18.65 10.11
CA GLY A 370 -1.05 19.13 9.56
C GLY A 370 -0.12 19.69 10.64
N LEU A 371 -0.66 20.46 11.60
CA LEU A 371 0.10 20.96 12.73
C LEU A 371 0.60 19.83 13.63
N THR A 372 -0.25 18.84 13.91
CA THR A 372 0.15 17.64 14.67
C THR A 372 1.32 16.94 13.99
N ALA A 373 1.25 16.72 12.68
CA ALA A 373 2.32 16.08 11.92
C ALA A 373 3.62 16.90 11.92
N ALA A 374 3.53 18.23 11.76
CA ALA A 374 4.69 19.12 11.81
C ALA A 374 5.37 19.08 13.19
N ILE A 375 4.61 19.15 14.29
CA ILE A 375 5.15 19.07 15.64
C ILE A 375 5.82 17.71 15.90
N LEU A 376 5.21 16.60 15.51
CA LEU A 376 5.79 15.26 15.65
C LEU A 376 7.13 15.14 14.91
N ASN A 377 7.23 15.72 13.71
CA ASN A 377 8.48 15.77 12.96
C ASN A 377 9.52 16.67 13.65
N ASP A 378 9.18 17.94 13.91
CA ASP A 378 10.15 18.98 14.26
C ASP A 378 10.69 18.86 15.70
N TYR A 379 9.91 18.33 16.64
CA TYR A 379 10.31 18.19 18.05
C TYR A 379 10.64 16.75 18.47
N PHE A 380 10.14 15.72 17.72
CA PHE A 380 10.29 14.32 18.12
C PHE A 380 10.96 13.44 17.05
N ASN A 381 11.19 13.98 15.83
CA ASN A 381 11.74 13.24 14.69
C ASN A 381 10.90 11.99 14.34
N ILE A 382 9.57 12.11 14.52
CA ILE A 382 8.62 11.05 14.18
C ILE A 382 7.99 11.40 12.84
N ALA A 383 8.31 10.62 11.81
CA ALA A 383 7.75 10.78 10.48
C ALA A 383 6.38 10.11 10.41
N VAL A 384 5.34 10.92 10.26
CA VAL A 384 3.95 10.48 10.06
C VAL A 384 3.38 11.12 8.80
N ARG A 385 2.24 10.64 8.35
CA ARG A 385 1.49 11.25 7.24
C ARG A 385 0.28 12.01 7.76
N ASN A 386 -0.16 13.04 7.02
CA ASN A 386 -1.42 13.74 7.28
C ASN A 386 -2.25 13.88 6.00
N GLU A 387 -3.51 14.33 6.08
CA GLU A 387 -4.53 14.52 5.05
C GLU A 387 -5.47 13.33 4.84
N CYS A 388 -5.97 13.16 3.60
CA CYS A 388 -6.96 12.11 3.25
C CYS A 388 -6.34 10.83 2.67
N PHE A 389 -5.02 10.72 2.60
CA PHE A 389 -4.27 9.51 2.16
C PHE A 389 -4.73 8.92 0.82
N CYS A 390 -5.22 9.78 -0.11
CA CYS A 390 -5.84 9.36 -1.38
C CYS A 390 -7.03 8.38 -1.19
N ALA A 391 -7.83 8.56 -0.13
CA ALA A 391 -9.03 7.78 0.18
C ALA A 391 -10.15 8.72 0.68
N HIS A 392 -10.41 9.80 -0.07
CA HIS A 392 -11.34 10.85 0.35
C HIS A 392 -12.73 10.36 0.76
N PRO A 393 -13.41 9.44 0.02
CA PRO A 393 -14.72 8.96 0.45
C PRO A 393 -14.69 8.33 1.83
N TYR A 394 -13.67 7.50 2.09
CA TYR A 394 -13.50 6.79 3.36
C TYR A 394 -13.16 7.74 4.52
N VAL A 395 -12.19 8.65 4.32
CA VAL A 395 -11.83 9.63 5.34
C VAL A 395 -13.01 10.52 5.69
N LYS A 396 -13.78 10.98 4.70
CA LYS A 396 -15.00 11.79 4.93
C LYS A 396 -16.03 11.05 5.77
N GLU A 397 -16.26 9.77 5.50
CA GLU A 397 -17.16 8.94 6.30
C GLU A 397 -16.69 8.84 7.75
N MET A 398 -15.39 8.62 7.97
CA MET A 398 -14.83 8.49 9.32
C MET A 398 -14.88 9.76 10.16
N ILE A 399 -14.74 10.94 9.55
CA ILE A 399 -14.70 12.23 10.25
C ILE A 399 -16.05 12.96 10.21
N LEU A 400 -17.11 12.34 9.67
CA LEU A 400 -18.41 12.99 9.44
C LEU A 400 -18.98 13.60 10.71
N ASP A 401 -18.96 12.87 11.82
CA ASP A 401 -19.46 13.34 13.10
C ASP A 401 -18.65 14.53 13.63
N ASP A 402 -17.32 14.49 13.51
CA ASP A 402 -16.44 15.60 13.92
C ASP A 402 -16.71 16.85 13.06
N MET A 403 -17.00 16.66 11.78
CA MET A 403 -17.35 17.75 10.86
C MET A 403 -18.72 18.35 11.13
N LEU A 404 -19.72 17.53 11.49
CA LEU A 404 -21.04 18.01 11.85
C LEU A 404 -20.96 18.89 13.12
N VAL A 405 -20.21 18.47 14.13
CA VAL A 405 -19.96 19.25 15.34
C VAL A 405 -19.24 20.57 15.03
N ALA A 406 -18.24 20.56 14.15
CA ALA A 406 -17.55 21.76 13.72
C ALA A 406 -18.50 22.71 12.96
N SER A 407 -19.36 22.18 12.09
CA SER A 407 -20.29 22.97 11.28
C SER A 407 -21.33 23.75 12.09
N GLU A 408 -21.71 23.29 13.28
CA GLU A 408 -22.61 24.02 14.17
C GLU A 408 -22.05 25.36 14.66
N SER A 409 -20.74 25.55 14.59
CA SER A 409 -20.03 26.76 15.03
C SER A 409 -19.49 27.63 13.91
N MET A 410 -19.64 27.22 12.63
CA MET A 410 -19.09 27.87 11.45
C MET A 410 -20.17 28.46 10.54
N THR A 411 -19.83 29.50 9.80
CA THR A 411 -20.66 30.01 8.68
C THR A 411 -20.48 29.14 7.44
N ASP A 412 -21.46 29.16 6.50
CA ASP A 412 -21.41 28.43 5.23
C ASP A 412 -20.14 28.75 4.43
N GLU A 413 -19.64 30.00 4.47
CA GLU A 413 -18.43 30.45 3.79
C GLU A 413 -17.16 29.94 4.46
N GLU A 414 -17.13 29.87 5.79
CA GLU A 414 -16.05 29.25 6.56
C GLU A 414 -16.03 27.75 6.33
N LEU A 415 -17.19 27.08 6.29
CA LEU A 415 -17.33 25.67 5.98
C LEU A 415 -16.78 25.32 4.59
N GLU A 416 -17.05 26.13 3.58
CA GLU A 416 -16.59 25.89 2.20
C GLU A 416 -15.08 26.14 2.05
N ASN A 417 -14.53 27.12 2.74
CA ASN A 417 -13.11 27.48 2.71
C ASN A 417 -12.28 26.58 3.64
N ASP A 418 -12.78 26.27 4.84
CA ASP A 418 -12.06 25.50 5.86
C ASP A 418 -12.31 23.98 5.75
N TYR A 419 -13.30 23.56 4.93
CA TYR A 419 -13.58 22.14 4.69
C TYR A 419 -12.32 21.34 4.28
N LYS A 420 -11.48 21.91 3.41
CA LYS A 420 -10.22 21.28 2.99
C LYS A 420 -9.17 21.23 4.10
N LEU A 421 -9.24 22.19 5.05
CA LEU A 421 -8.33 22.28 6.18
C LEU A 421 -8.73 21.34 7.33
N ILE A 422 -10.03 21.10 7.51
CA ILE A 422 -10.57 20.25 8.59
C ILE A 422 -10.62 18.78 8.16
N ALA A 423 -10.80 18.52 6.86
CA ALA A 423 -10.97 17.18 6.31
C ALA A 423 -9.64 16.44 6.17
N GLY A 424 -9.13 15.88 7.26
CA GLY A 424 -7.93 15.06 7.25
C GLY A 424 -7.64 14.41 8.59
N MET A 425 -6.68 13.51 8.58
CA MET A 425 -6.22 12.76 9.74
C MET A 425 -4.69 12.76 9.77
N VAL A 426 -4.12 12.44 10.92
CA VAL A 426 -2.73 11.97 11.05
C VAL A 426 -2.74 10.45 10.98
N ARG A 427 -1.78 9.87 10.27
CA ARG A 427 -1.58 8.43 10.22
C ARG A 427 -0.18 8.06 10.63
N ALA A 428 -0.05 7.28 11.69
CA ALA A 428 1.16 6.56 12.03
C ALA A 428 1.09 5.17 11.39
N SER A 429 2.12 4.78 10.65
CA SER A 429 2.13 3.49 9.98
C SER A 429 3.46 2.76 10.14
N PHE A 430 3.35 1.52 10.58
CA PHE A 430 4.44 0.65 10.97
C PHE A 430 4.91 -0.19 9.77
N GLY A 431 6.16 -0.59 9.81
CA GLY A 431 6.74 -1.61 8.96
C GLY A 431 7.51 -2.61 9.80
N ILE A 432 7.99 -3.67 9.19
CA ILE A 432 8.72 -4.76 9.86
C ILE A 432 9.92 -4.28 10.71
N TYR A 433 10.47 -3.09 10.42
CA TYR A 433 11.60 -2.50 11.16
C TYR A 433 11.20 -1.75 12.43
N ASN A 434 9.90 -1.54 12.68
CA ASN A 434 9.43 -0.88 13.89
C ASN A 434 9.37 -1.84 15.07
N THR A 435 9.52 -1.30 16.27
CA THR A 435 9.60 -2.03 17.52
C THR A 435 8.75 -1.36 18.60
N SER A 436 8.60 -2.00 19.75
CA SER A 436 7.93 -1.40 20.92
C SER A 436 8.54 -0.06 21.35
N ASN A 437 9.86 0.15 21.13
CA ASN A 437 10.49 1.45 21.40
C ASN A 437 9.91 2.58 20.54
N ASP A 438 9.52 2.29 19.28
CA ASP A 438 8.91 3.30 18.40
C ASP A 438 7.48 3.61 18.84
N VAL A 439 6.75 2.61 19.36
CA VAL A 439 5.45 2.82 20.01
C VAL A 439 5.62 3.65 21.26
N ASP A 440 6.57 3.33 22.14
CA ASP A 440 6.87 4.13 23.35
C ASP A 440 7.12 5.59 23.00
N ALA A 441 7.97 5.84 22.00
CA ALA A 441 8.30 7.20 21.58
C ALA A 441 7.09 7.95 20.98
N LEU A 442 6.25 7.27 20.19
CA LEU A 442 5.01 7.87 19.67
C LEU A 442 4.07 8.25 20.80
N ILE A 443 3.83 7.35 21.75
CA ILE A 443 2.93 7.58 22.90
C ILE A 443 3.44 8.72 23.78
N ASP A 444 4.73 8.77 24.08
CA ASP A 444 5.33 9.84 24.87
C ASP A 444 5.26 11.20 24.16
N ALA A 445 5.53 11.21 22.84
CA ALA A 445 5.37 12.41 22.02
C ALA A 445 3.91 12.91 22.01
N LEU A 446 2.94 12.03 21.82
CA LEU A 446 1.52 12.40 21.83
C LEU A 446 1.07 12.97 23.18
N LYS A 447 1.49 12.39 24.30
CA LYS A 447 1.22 12.93 25.66
C LYS A 447 1.82 14.33 25.82
N GLU A 448 3.06 14.52 25.37
CA GLU A 448 3.72 15.82 25.43
C GLU A 448 3.02 16.85 24.53
N VAL A 449 2.68 16.51 23.30
CA VAL A 449 1.94 17.38 22.36
C VAL A 449 0.60 17.80 22.95
N VAL A 450 -0.19 16.86 23.50
CA VAL A 450 -1.48 17.18 24.12
C VAL A 450 -1.30 18.09 25.33
N SER A 451 -0.31 17.83 26.20
CA SER A 451 -0.08 18.63 27.41
C SER A 451 0.45 20.04 27.14
N ARG A 452 1.16 20.26 26.04
CA ARG A 452 1.76 21.53 25.63
C ARG A 452 1.12 22.13 24.38
N LYS A 453 -0.11 21.72 24.07
CA LYS A 453 -0.80 22.07 22.81
C LYS A 453 -0.73 23.56 22.48
N ASP A 454 -1.14 24.42 23.43
CA ASP A 454 -1.21 25.86 23.22
C ASP A 454 0.18 26.50 23.05
N GLU A 455 1.19 26.02 23.78
CA GLU A 455 2.58 26.48 23.67
C GLU A 455 3.17 26.11 22.30
N LEU A 456 3.02 24.84 21.90
CA LEU A 456 3.58 24.34 20.65
C LEU A 456 2.93 25.00 19.44
N THR A 457 1.60 25.21 19.47
CA THR A 457 0.85 25.86 18.39
C THR A 457 1.40 27.26 18.09
N GLN A 458 1.81 28.03 19.09
CA GLN A 458 2.34 29.39 18.91
C GLN A 458 3.67 29.42 18.14
N ASN A 459 4.36 28.31 18.02
CA ASN A 459 5.62 28.21 17.28
C ASN A 459 5.42 28.02 15.77
N TYR A 460 4.19 27.97 15.29
CA TYR A 460 3.88 27.71 13.89
C TYR A 460 2.97 28.79 13.29
N HIS A 461 3.06 28.96 12.00
CA HIS A 461 2.11 29.69 11.18
C HIS A 461 1.79 28.87 9.92
N VAL A 462 0.68 29.21 9.27
CA VAL A 462 0.29 28.62 7.97
C VAL A 462 0.91 29.46 6.88
N ASP A 463 1.62 28.86 5.94
CA ASP A 463 2.17 29.55 4.78
C ASP A 463 1.19 29.61 3.59
N ALA A 464 1.65 30.12 2.44
CA ALA A 464 0.83 30.24 1.23
C ALA A 464 0.45 28.87 0.59
N SER A 465 1.12 27.80 0.99
CA SER A 465 0.87 26.42 0.49
C SER A 465 -0.02 25.57 1.41
N PRO A 466 -0.83 26.12 2.26
CA PRO A 466 -1.47 25.76 3.51
C PRO A 466 -0.74 24.72 4.39
N ASP A 467 0.60 24.77 4.36
CA ASP A 467 1.44 23.97 5.25
C ASP A 467 1.77 24.70 6.56
N TYR A 468 1.91 23.95 7.64
CA TYR A 468 2.37 24.49 8.91
C TYR A 468 3.89 24.60 8.94
N VAL A 469 4.40 25.81 9.06
CA VAL A 469 5.83 26.12 9.08
C VAL A 469 6.22 26.66 10.46
N HIS A 470 7.32 26.15 11.02
CA HIS A 470 7.85 26.60 12.28
C HIS A 470 8.44 28.01 12.16
N ASN A 471 8.15 28.92 13.12
CA ASN A 471 8.50 30.35 13.06
C ASN A 471 10.02 30.64 13.02
N THR A 472 10.83 29.75 13.58
CA THR A 472 12.28 29.97 13.77
C THR A 472 13.15 28.77 13.38
N PHE A 473 12.56 27.67 12.99
CA PHE A 473 13.27 26.45 12.61
C PHE A 473 12.91 26.03 11.18
N GLU A 474 13.92 25.83 10.38
CA GLU A 474 13.80 25.26 9.04
C GLU A 474 14.96 24.26 8.82
N MET A 475 14.63 23.07 8.39
CA MET A 475 15.65 22.11 7.99
C MET A 475 16.17 22.48 6.59
N ASP A 476 17.46 22.74 6.49
CA ASP A 476 18.12 22.99 5.19
C ASP A 476 18.25 21.70 4.36
N ALA A 477 17.17 21.36 3.65
CA ALA A 477 17.11 20.15 2.83
C ALA A 477 18.15 20.15 1.70
N LYS A 478 18.45 21.32 1.12
CA LYS A 478 19.41 21.47 0.01
C LYS A 478 20.84 21.15 0.45
N ASN A 479 21.26 21.66 1.60
CA ASN A 479 22.55 21.34 2.17
C ASN A 479 22.62 19.92 2.75
N ARG A 480 21.47 19.30 3.06
CA ARG A 480 21.42 17.92 3.55
C ARG A 480 21.65 16.89 2.44
N PHE A 481 21.09 17.13 1.25
CA PHE A 481 21.25 16.27 0.10
C PHE A 481 21.12 17.07 -1.21
N SER A 482 22.20 17.17 -1.97
CA SER A 482 22.29 17.90 -3.22
C SER A 482 22.85 17.00 -4.33
N VAL A 483 22.03 16.67 -5.31
CA VAL A 483 22.46 15.89 -6.48
C VAL A 483 23.52 16.64 -7.28
N PRO A 484 23.40 17.96 -7.59
CA PRO A 484 24.44 18.70 -8.28
C PRO A 484 25.80 18.65 -7.59
N GLU A 485 25.83 18.90 -6.26
CA GLU A 485 27.09 18.83 -5.49
C GLU A 485 27.73 17.44 -5.50
N PHE A 486 26.91 16.39 -5.42
CA PHE A 486 27.40 15.02 -5.55
C PHE A 486 28.04 14.77 -6.92
N VAL A 487 27.40 15.23 -8.00
CA VAL A 487 27.94 15.13 -9.36
C VAL A 487 29.26 15.90 -9.50
N ASP A 488 29.31 17.14 -8.97
CA ASP A 488 30.53 17.95 -9.00
C ASP A 488 31.68 17.27 -8.25
N GLN A 489 31.41 16.69 -7.07
CA GLN A 489 32.41 15.92 -6.31
C GLN A 489 32.87 14.67 -7.06
N TYR A 490 31.98 13.98 -7.77
CA TYR A 490 32.29 12.79 -8.56
C TYR A 490 33.18 13.16 -9.77
N MET A 491 32.86 14.28 -10.43
CA MET A 491 33.64 14.73 -11.63
C MET A 491 34.99 15.29 -11.28
N THR A 492 35.27 15.63 -10.02
CA THR A 492 36.57 16.16 -9.57
C THR A 492 37.51 15.10 -8.96
N LYS A 493 37.01 13.88 -8.74
CA LYS A 493 37.81 12.69 -8.35
C LYS A 493 38.46 12.03 -9.56
#